data_bc045e2be396232055b8cf1a5d15a59b
#
_entry.id   bc045e2be396232055b8cf1a5d15a59b
#
_cell.length_a   1.000
_cell.length_b   1.000
_cell.length_c   1.000
_cell.angle_alpha   90.00
_cell.angle_beta   90.00
_cell.angle_gamma   90.00
#
_symmetry.space_group_name_H-M   'P 1'
#
loop_
_entity.id
_entity.type
_entity.pdbx_description
1 polymer ?
#
loop_
_entity_poly.entity_id
_entity_poly.type
_entity_poly.pdbx_seq_one_letter_code
_entity_poly.pdbx_strand_id
1 'polypeptide(L)'
;MAQSGASKNGKNQGKGGKSSAGGRQSVAAARRSSPGNNRTQLIIGGIAIVVIIAIVVFGVVLNRQQTATQAEGYGASTQSVATASADGVVTVTKPGSTPKATIDVYEDALCPACAELERQFGQQINQQLDNGNLTVNYHMVDFLNRSSHSGDYSSRAAGALLCVAQDSGAQPGVYMALHSALFAPENQPAENGSTDLSNQQLADLAKTAGASDQAQTCISTGANTQAAATAAATFMTNLGTITGGRAGTPTVIYNGAPVTLNSDWLTKLVG
;
A
#
# COMPACT_ATOMS: atom_id res chain seq x y z
N MET A 1 -59.73 -15.47 23.68
CA MET A 1 -59.62 -15.64 25.14
C MET A 1 -58.45 -14.76 25.54
N ALA A 2 -58.69 -13.51 25.98
CA ALA A 2 -58.98 -13.10 27.35
C ALA A 2 -57.68 -13.25 28.20
N GLN A 3 -57.13 -12.34 28.92
CA GLN A 3 -57.42 -11.02 29.50
C GLN A 3 -56.11 -10.58 30.16
N SER A 4 -55.65 -9.36 30.09
CA SER A 4 -56.01 -8.20 30.92
C SER A 4 -55.45 -8.25 32.34
N GLY A 5 -54.77 -7.20 32.74
CA GLY A 5 -54.42 -6.92 34.13
C GLY A 5 -53.55 -5.67 34.29
N ALA A 6 -54.20 -4.54 34.36
CA ALA A 6 -53.69 -3.23 34.76
C ALA A 6 -53.74 -3.04 36.28
N SER A 7 -52.99 -2.05 36.79
CA SER A 7 -53.42 -1.14 37.89
C SER A 7 -52.36 -0.89 38.95
N LYS A 8 -51.99 0.31 39.13
CA LYS A 8 -52.30 1.48 40.00
C LYS A 8 -51.25 1.67 41.10
N ASN A 9 -50.55 2.76 41.04
CA ASN A 9 -50.77 4.04 41.77
C ASN A 9 -50.64 3.98 43.32
N GLY A 10 -49.74 4.77 43.86
CA GLY A 10 -49.65 5.06 45.30
C GLY A 10 -48.72 6.21 45.58
N LYS A 11 -49.29 7.41 45.59
CA LYS A 11 -48.72 8.61 46.27
C LYS A 11 -48.63 8.35 47.77
N ASN A 12 -47.57 8.82 48.45
CA ASN A 12 -47.78 9.45 49.73
C ASN A 12 -46.73 10.51 50.08
N GLN A 13 -47.22 11.62 50.60
CA GLN A 13 -46.55 12.81 51.12
C GLN A 13 -46.28 12.59 52.61
N GLY A 14 -45.29 13.35 53.14
CA GLY A 14 -45.12 13.55 54.59
C GLY A 14 -43.78 14.14 54.94
N LYS A 15 -43.65 15.39 54.91
CA LYS A 15 -43.46 16.42 55.99
C LYS A 15 -42.38 16.14 57.07
N GLY A 16 -41.35 17.01 57.10
CA GLY A 16 -41.10 17.84 58.26
C GLY A 16 -39.82 17.53 59.03
N GLY A 17 -39.00 18.53 59.25
CA GLY A 17 -38.01 18.53 60.33
C GLY A 17 -36.79 19.41 60.08
N LYS A 18 -36.76 20.54 60.74
CA LYS A 18 -35.83 21.68 60.71
C LYS A 18 -34.49 21.39 61.36
N SER A 19 -33.47 22.19 60.86
CA SER A 19 -32.40 22.93 61.56
C SER A 19 -31.12 22.12 61.85
N SER A 20 -29.94 22.61 61.60
CA SER A 20 -29.29 23.94 61.82
C SER A 20 -27.93 23.98 61.19
N ALA A 21 -27.61 25.12 60.63
CA ALA A 21 -26.38 25.94 60.67
C ALA A 21 -25.01 25.28 60.74
N GLY A 22 -24.16 25.65 59.82
CA GLY A 22 -22.70 25.59 59.99
C GLY A 22 -21.92 25.83 58.66
N GLY A 23 -21.46 27.07 58.49
CA GLY A 23 -20.20 27.32 57.83
C GLY A 23 -20.13 27.42 56.30
N ARG A 24 -20.52 28.52 55.75
CA ARG A 24 -20.07 29.00 54.45
C ARG A 24 -18.59 29.37 54.51
N GLN A 25 -17.77 28.77 53.69
CA GLN A 25 -16.59 29.46 53.14
C GLN A 25 -16.55 29.24 51.65
N SER A 26 -17.01 30.27 50.94
CA SER A 26 -16.83 30.46 49.51
C SER A 26 -15.41 30.92 49.27
N VAL A 27 -14.56 30.10 48.67
CA VAL A 27 -13.30 30.57 48.05
C VAL A 27 -13.53 30.70 46.54
N ALA A 28 -14.14 31.81 46.16
CA ALA A 28 -14.05 32.28 44.79
C ALA A 28 -12.66 32.90 44.61
N ALA A 29 -11.70 32.04 44.22
CA ALA A 29 -10.42 32.52 43.69
C ALA A 29 -10.69 33.02 42.26
N ALA A 30 -10.97 34.30 42.17
CA ALA A 30 -10.92 35.02 40.88
C ALA A 30 -9.48 34.93 40.34
N ARG A 31 -9.28 34.06 39.37
CA ARG A 31 -8.10 34.14 38.50
C ARG A 31 -8.24 35.44 37.71
N ARG A 32 -7.54 36.47 38.17
CA ARG A 32 -7.19 37.63 37.35
C ARG A 32 -6.37 37.10 36.17
N SER A 33 -6.97 37.02 34.98
CA SER A 33 -6.25 36.96 33.74
C SER A 33 -5.45 38.25 33.57
N SER A 34 -4.16 38.18 33.82
CA SER A 34 -3.21 39.22 33.45
C SER A 34 -3.27 39.32 31.91
N PRO A 35 -3.40 40.53 31.32
CA PRO A 35 -3.28 40.70 29.89
C PRO A 35 -1.81 40.47 29.52
N GLY A 36 -1.45 39.19 29.33
CA GLY A 36 -0.15 38.81 28.82
C GLY A 36 -0.01 39.36 27.40
N ASN A 37 1.08 40.05 27.19
CA ASN A 37 1.48 40.75 25.99
C ASN A 37 1.27 39.89 24.74
N ASN A 38 0.19 40.09 24.02
CA ASN A 38 -0.19 39.32 22.80
C ASN A 38 0.95 39.28 21.76
N ARG A 39 1.83 40.27 21.75
CA ARG A 39 3.02 40.30 20.90
C ARG A 39 4.04 39.22 21.26
N THR A 40 4.28 38.97 22.53
CA THR A 40 5.21 37.89 22.96
C THR A 40 4.65 36.50 22.65
N GLN A 41 3.35 36.30 22.83
CA GLN A 41 2.72 35.04 22.49
C GLN A 41 2.71 34.80 20.97
N LEU A 42 2.49 35.84 20.14
CA LEU A 42 2.58 35.77 18.69
C LEU A 42 4.00 35.50 18.21
N ILE A 43 5.03 36.09 18.87
CA ILE A 43 6.42 35.83 18.51
C ILE A 43 6.82 34.40 18.90
N ILE A 44 6.46 33.91 20.08
CA ILE A 44 6.76 32.53 20.52
C ILE A 44 6.01 31.52 19.62
N GLY A 45 4.74 31.77 19.30
CA GLY A 45 3.97 30.94 18.39
C GLY A 45 4.55 30.94 16.96
N GLY A 46 4.97 32.11 16.46
CA GLY A 46 5.63 32.23 15.15
C GLY A 46 6.95 31.49 15.07
N ILE A 47 7.80 31.57 16.11
CA ILE A 47 9.08 30.84 16.19
C ILE A 47 8.83 29.32 16.24
N ALA A 48 7.82 28.86 16.99
CA ALA A 48 7.48 27.44 17.05
C ALA A 48 7.04 26.90 15.69
N ILE A 49 6.24 27.66 14.95
CA ILE A 49 5.81 27.27 13.58
C ILE A 49 6.99 27.20 12.63
N VAL A 50 7.89 28.19 12.66
CA VAL A 50 9.11 28.20 11.82
C VAL A 50 10.02 27.01 12.15
N VAL A 51 10.19 26.67 13.42
CA VAL A 51 10.98 25.50 13.84
C VAL A 51 10.33 24.18 13.37
N ILE A 52 9.00 24.06 13.47
CA ILE A 52 8.29 22.88 12.98
C ILE A 52 8.43 22.76 11.45
N ILE A 53 8.26 23.86 10.73
CA ILE A 53 8.45 23.86 9.26
C ILE A 53 9.90 23.49 8.92
N ALA A 54 10.88 24.03 9.64
CA ALA A 54 12.29 23.71 9.42
C ALA A 54 12.59 22.22 9.69
N ILE A 55 12.01 21.64 10.76
CA ILE A 55 12.17 20.21 11.07
C ILE A 55 11.49 19.35 9.99
N VAL A 56 10.29 19.72 9.53
CA VAL A 56 9.59 19.01 8.46
C VAL A 56 10.36 19.11 7.14
N VAL A 57 10.82 20.32 6.76
CA VAL A 57 11.61 20.52 5.55
C VAL A 57 12.94 19.76 5.65
N PHE A 58 13.63 19.82 6.79
CA PHE A 58 14.88 19.08 7.01
C PHE A 58 14.63 17.57 7.00
N GLY A 59 13.54 17.09 7.64
CA GLY A 59 13.13 15.69 7.59
C GLY A 59 12.81 15.24 6.17
N VAL A 60 12.11 16.05 5.38
CA VAL A 60 11.82 15.76 3.96
C VAL A 60 13.09 15.77 3.12
N VAL A 61 14.02 16.70 3.36
CA VAL A 61 15.31 16.75 2.63
C VAL A 61 16.19 15.56 3.00
N LEU A 62 16.28 15.20 4.28
CA LEU A 62 17.02 13.99 4.71
C LEU A 62 16.37 12.72 4.17
N ASN A 63 15.04 12.64 4.19
CA ASN A 63 14.31 11.50 3.62
C ASN A 63 14.53 11.39 2.12
N ARG A 64 14.56 12.52 1.38
CA ARG A 64 14.91 12.52 -0.06
C ARG A 64 16.33 12.07 -0.34
N GLN A 65 17.28 12.33 0.56
CA GLN A 65 18.65 11.82 0.43
C GLN A 65 18.76 10.32 0.76
N GLN A 66 17.84 9.80 1.58
CA GLN A 66 17.76 8.35 1.88
C GLN A 66 16.92 7.57 0.88
N THR A 67 16.08 8.23 0.09
CA THR A 67 15.20 7.63 -0.94
C THR A 67 15.75 7.84 -2.36
N ALA A 68 17.07 7.91 -2.52
CA ALA A 68 17.69 7.93 -3.85
C ALA A 68 17.30 6.65 -4.60
N THR A 69 16.77 6.82 -5.81
CA THR A 69 16.45 5.70 -6.69
C THR A 69 17.69 4.86 -6.95
N GLN A 70 17.63 3.57 -6.68
CA GLN A 70 18.74 2.66 -6.96
C GLN A 70 18.78 2.32 -8.44
N ALA A 71 19.98 2.37 -9.06
CA ALA A 71 20.19 2.18 -10.50
C ALA A 71 19.38 3.17 -11.37
N GLU A 72 19.30 4.44 -10.94
CA GLU A 72 18.56 5.48 -11.63
C GLU A 72 18.93 5.55 -13.13
N GLY A 73 17.90 5.63 -13.99
CA GLY A 73 18.06 5.66 -15.44
C GLY A 73 18.14 4.29 -16.10
N TYR A 74 18.10 3.17 -15.34
CA TYR A 74 18.11 1.82 -15.93
C TYR A 74 16.79 1.50 -16.65
N GLY A 75 15.65 1.90 -16.05
CA GLY A 75 14.33 1.60 -16.59
C GLY A 75 13.82 0.20 -16.23
N ALA A 76 12.86 -0.30 -17.02
CA ALA A 76 12.34 -1.66 -16.87
C ALA A 76 13.31 -2.70 -17.44
N SER A 77 13.25 -3.94 -16.94
CA SER A 77 14.00 -5.07 -17.48
C SER A 77 13.64 -5.32 -18.94
N THR A 78 14.63 -5.65 -19.75
CA THR A 78 14.45 -5.95 -21.19
C THR A 78 14.82 -7.38 -21.57
N GLN A 79 15.39 -8.16 -20.65
CA GLN A 79 15.86 -9.53 -20.90
C GLN A 79 15.12 -10.58 -20.06
N SER A 80 14.33 -10.15 -19.06
CA SER A 80 13.59 -11.08 -18.24
C SER A 80 12.27 -11.52 -18.92
N VAL A 81 11.86 -12.75 -18.65
CA VAL A 81 10.56 -13.30 -19.05
C VAL A 81 9.74 -13.58 -17.82
N ALA A 82 8.44 -13.45 -17.94
CA ALA A 82 7.48 -13.79 -16.90
C ALA A 82 6.76 -15.09 -17.24
N THR A 83 6.51 -15.92 -16.25
CA THR A 83 5.69 -17.12 -16.34
C THR A 83 4.76 -17.20 -15.16
N ALA A 84 3.47 -17.44 -15.41
CA ALA A 84 2.48 -17.61 -14.36
C ALA A 84 2.31 -19.09 -14.03
N SER A 85 2.33 -19.42 -12.73
CA SER A 85 1.96 -20.73 -12.22
C SER A 85 0.43 -20.88 -12.11
N ALA A 86 -0.06 -22.10 -11.91
CA ALA A 86 -1.49 -22.38 -11.80
C ALA A 86 -2.16 -21.71 -10.58
N ASP A 87 -1.39 -21.42 -9.53
CA ASP A 87 -1.82 -20.73 -8.32
C ASP A 87 -1.67 -19.20 -8.39
N GLY A 88 -1.27 -18.68 -9.57
CA GLY A 88 -1.23 -17.24 -9.85
C GLY A 88 0.07 -16.53 -9.48
N VAL A 89 1.09 -17.25 -9.00
CA VAL A 89 2.43 -16.66 -8.80
C VAL A 89 3.05 -16.37 -10.16
N VAL A 90 3.59 -15.16 -10.32
CA VAL A 90 4.33 -14.79 -11.54
C VAL A 90 5.82 -14.79 -11.23
N THR A 91 6.53 -15.75 -11.83
CA THR A 91 7.99 -15.83 -11.74
C THR A 91 8.62 -15.05 -12.90
N VAL A 92 9.46 -14.08 -12.56
CA VAL A 92 10.23 -13.27 -13.51
C VAL A 92 11.71 -13.59 -13.37
N THR A 93 12.32 -13.99 -14.49
CA THR A 93 13.72 -14.40 -14.53
C THR A 93 14.32 -14.18 -15.91
N LYS A 94 15.64 -14.08 -16.00
CA LYS A 94 16.36 -14.11 -17.29
C LYS A 94 16.50 -15.57 -17.75
N PRO A 95 16.07 -15.92 -18.96
CA PRO A 95 16.22 -17.27 -19.50
C PRO A 95 17.68 -17.72 -19.52
N GLY A 96 17.93 -18.96 -19.09
CA GLY A 96 19.26 -19.57 -19.10
C GLY A 96 20.22 -19.04 -18.04
N SER A 97 19.79 -18.17 -17.13
CA SER A 97 20.59 -17.70 -16.01
C SER A 97 20.54 -18.67 -14.82
N THR A 98 21.54 -18.55 -13.94
CA THR A 98 21.53 -19.19 -12.62
C THR A 98 21.52 -18.08 -11.58
N PRO A 99 20.36 -17.72 -11.03
CA PRO A 99 20.23 -16.59 -10.11
C PRO A 99 20.98 -16.85 -8.80
N LYS A 100 21.58 -15.81 -8.24
CA LYS A 100 22.23 -15.85 -6.92
C LYS A 100 21.18 -15.79 -5.81
N ALA A 101 20.04 -15.15 -6.08
CA ALA A 101 18.93 -15.04 -5.16
C ALA A 101 17.58 -15.21 -5.89
N THR A 102 16.63 -15.84 -5.19
CA THR A 102 15.20 -15.82 -5.55
C THR A 102 14.45 -15.18 -4.40
N ILE A 103 13.65 -14.17 -4.70
CA ILE A 103 12.83 -13.45 -3.72
C ILE A 103 11.35 -13.59 -4.07
N ASP A 104 10.50 -13.55 -3.05
CA ASP A 104 9.05 -13.40 -3.20
C ASP A 104 8.67 -11.97 -2.84
N VAL A 105 7.93 -11.29 -3.71
CA VAL A 105 7.49 -9.92 -3.52
C VAL A 105 5.97 -9.88 -3.49
N TYR A 106 5.42 -9.39 -2.37
CA TYR A 106 3.98 -9.23 -2.16
C TYR A 106 3.62 -7.76 -2.33
N GLU A 107 2.78 -7.46 -3.31
CA GLU A 107 2.38 -6.10 -3.66
C GLU A 107 0.90 -5.99 -4.02
N ASP A 108 0.34 -4.79 -3.78
CA ASP A 108 -0.97 -4.38 -4.27
C ASP A 108 -0.78 -3.16 -5.18
N ALA A 109 -1.35 -3.20 -6.38
CA ALA A 109 -1.18 -2.13 -7.37
C ALA A 109 -1.74 -0.77 -6.93
N LEU A 110 -2.63 -0.75 -5.92
CA LEU A 110 -3.16 0.48 -5.34
C LEU A 110 -2.29 0.98 -4.16
N CYS A 111 -1.37 0.16 -3.62
CA CYS A 111 -0.62 0.47 -2.41
C CYS A 111 0.43 1.57 -2.63
N PRO A 112 0.33 2.73 -1.96
CA PRO A 112 1.33 3.80 -2.11
C PRO A 112 2.74 3.39 -1.66
N ALA A 113 2.83 2.52 -0.64
CA ALA A 113 4.11 2.03 -0.15
C ALA A 113 4.77 1.04 -1.14
N CYS A 114 3.97 0.28 -1.93
CA CYS A 114 4.48 -0.54 -3.02
C CYS A 114 5.06 0.33 -4.13
N ALA A 115 4.36 1.41 -4.51
CA ALA A 115 4.91 2.36 -5.46
C ALA A 115 6.20 3.01 -4.96
N GLU A 116 6.35 3.23 -3.64
CA GLU A 116 7.61 3.73 -3.08
C GLU A 116 8.73 2.69 -3.20
N LEU A 117 8.44 1.40 -2.93
CA LEU A 117 9.40 0.31 -3.16
C LEU A 117 9.87 0.29 -4.61
N GLU A 118 8.92 0.35 -5.56
CA GLU A 118 9.22 0.31 -6.99
C GLU A 118 9.99 1.56 -7.46
N ARG A 119 9.65 2.75 -6.97
CA ARG A 119 10.42 3.97 -7.26
C ARG A 119 11.84 3.90 -6.73
N GLN A 120 12.03 3.32 -5.54
CA GLN A 120 13.33 3.29 -4.88
C GLN A 120 14.22 2.16 -5.41
N PHE A 121 13.66 0.98 -5.62
CA PHE A 121 14.42 -0.24 -5.90
C PHE A 121 14.06 -0.92 -7.22
N GLY A 122 12.94 -0.56 -7.86
CA GLY A 122 12.45 -1.24 -9.06
C GLY A 122 13.48 -1.28 -10.18
N GLN A 123 14.21 -0.17 -10.44
CA GLN A 123 15.26 -0.15 -11.46
C GLN A 123 16.46 -1.03 -11.09
N GLN A 124 16.81 -1.12 -9.81
CA GLN A 124 17.85 -2.03 -9.34
C GLN A 124 17.42 -3.49 -9.47
N ILE A 125 16.17 -3.81 -9.13
CA ILE A 125 15.58 -5.15 -9.34
C ILE A 125 15.66 -5.51 -10.82
N ASN A 126 15.21 -4.62 -11.71
CA ASN A 126 15.27 -4.80 -13.16
C ASN A 126 16.68 -5.06 -13.67
N GLN A 127 17.66 -4.30 -13.18
CA GLN A 127 19.07 -4.50 -13.51
C GLN A 127 19.58 -5.88 -13.06
N GLN A 128 19.21 -6.33 -11.87
CA GLN A 128 19.63 -7.65 -11.37
C GLN A 128 18.93 -8.81 -12.09
N LEU A 129 17.68 -8.61 -12.52
CA LEU A 129 16.99 -9.54 -13.42
C LEU A 129 17.75 -9.67 -14.75
N ASP A 130 18.07 -8.57 -15.40
CA ASP A 130 18.80 -8.56 -16.70
C ASP A 130 20.22 -9.09 -16.58
N ASN A 131 20.88 -8.91 -15.44
CA ASN A 131 22.17 -9.51 -15.15
C ASN A 131 22.07 -11.03 -14.87
N GLY A 132 20.87 -11.57 -14.69
CA GLY A 132 20.62 -12.97 -14.36
C GLY A 132 21.02 -13.34 -12.92
N ASN A 133 21.21 -12.35 -12.06
CA ASN A 133 21.56 -12.53 -10.65
C ASN A 133 20.33 -12.76 -9.76
N LEU A 134 19.13 -12.35 -10.22
CA LEU A 134 17.90 -12.34 -9.46
C LEU A 134 16.78 -13.07 -10.20
N THR A 135 15.97 -13.80 -9.46
CA THR A 135 14.63 -14.23 -9.84
C THR A 135 13.64 -13.63 -8.86
N VAL A 136 12.52 -13.14 -9.36
CA VAL A 136 11.45 -12.57 -8.53
C VAL A 136 10.16 -13.35 -8.76
N ASN A 137 9.55 -13.80 -7.67
CA ASN A 137 8.19 -14.33 -7.64
C ASN A 137 7.26 -13.21 -7.17
N TYR A 138 6.43 -12.68 -8.05
CA TYR A 138 5.44 -11.68 -7.70
C TYR A 138 4.15 -12.33 -7.24
N HIS A 139 3.69 -11.93 -6.06
CA HIS A 139 2.42 -12.30 -5.43
C HIS A 139 1.55 -11.06 -5.35
N MET A 140 0.81 -10.78 -6.44
CA MET A 140 -0.06 -9.61 -6.48
C MET A 140 -1.29 -9.86 -5.61
N VAL A 141 -1.50 -9.00 -4.60
CA VAL A 141 -2.64 -9.07 -3.69
C VAL A 141 -3.65 -7.95 -3.99
N ASP A 142 -4.83 -8.00 -3.39
CA ASP A 142 -5.96 -7.13 -3.71
C ASP A 142 -6.72 -6.61 -2.49
N PHE A 143 -6.08 -6.60 -1.32
CA PHE A 143 -6.74 -6.22 -0.08
C PHE A 143 -7.15 -4.74 -0.04
N LEU A 144 -6.59 -3.90 -0.93
CA LEU A 144 -6.96 -2.49 -1.09
C LEU A 144 -8.12 -2.26 -2.08
N ASN A 145 -8.73 -3.30 -2.64
CA ASN A 145 -9.88 -3.16 -3.53
C ASN A 145 -10.94 -2.21 -2.97
N ARG A 146 -11.25 -2.30 -1.66
CA ARG A 146 -12.26 -1.45 -1.01
C ARG A 146 -11.88 0.03 -0.96
N SER A 147 -10.60 0.35 -1.10
CA SER A 147 -10.06 1.70 -1.14
C SER A 147 -9.89 2.21 -2.58
N SER A 148 -10.25 1.42 -3.60
CA SER A 148 -10.27 1.86 -4.99
C SER A 148 -11.64 2.46 -5.34
N HIS A 149 -11.68 3.31 -6.37
CA HIS A 149 -12.91 3.93 -6.84
C HIS A 149 -13.93 2.89 -7.35
N SER A 150 -13.47 1.93 -8.15
CA SER A 150 -14.31 0.85 -8.69
C SER A 150 -14.66 -0.23 -7.67
N GLY A 151 -13.91 -0.36 -6.58
CA GLY A 151 -14.02 -1.43 -5.60
C GLY A 151 -13.30 -2.73 -6.00
N ASP A 152 -12.60 -2.76 -7.16
CA ASP A 152 -11.95 -3.95 -7.70
C ASP A 152 -10.63 -3.69 -8.46
N TYR A 153 -10.10 -2.47 -8.41
CA TYR A 153 -8.92 -2.07 -9.18
C TYR A 153 -7.71 -2.97 -8.93
N SER A 154 -7.40 -3.30 -7.67
CA SER A 154 -6.24 -4.15 -7.34
C SER A 154 -6.34 -5.53 -8.01
N SER A 155 -7.54 -6.16 -7.98
CA SER A 155 -7.79 -7.44 -8.68
C SER A 155 -7.67 -7.29 -10.20
N ARG A 156 -8.15 -6.18 -10.79
CA ARG A 156 -8.06 -5.93 -12.24
C ARG A 156 -6.63 -5.70 -12.69
N ALA A 157 -5.85 -4.93 -11.94
CA ALA A 157 -4.43 -4.70 -12.20
C ALA A 157 -3.61 -5.99 -12.07
N ALA A 158 -3.85 -6.79 -11.01
CA ALA A 158 -3.24 -8.11 -10.85
C ALA A 158 -3.63 -9.06 -12.00
N GLY A 159 -4.91 -9.04 -12.42
CA GLY A 159 -5.40 -9.79 -13.58
C GLY A 159 -4.73 -9.36 -14.88
N ALA A 160 -4.44 -8.07 -15.07
CA ALA A 160 -3.71 -7.56 -16.23
C ALA A 160 -2.28 -8.12 -16.29
N LEU A 161 -1.57 -8.15 -15.15
CA LEU A 161 -0.25 -8.76 -15.05
C LEU A 161 -0.29 -10.27 -15.33
N LEU A 162 -1.31 -10.98 -14.84
CA LEU A 162 -1.51 -12.40 -15.16
C LEU A 162 -1.76 -12.63 -16.66
N CYS A 163 -2.53 -11.76 -17.33
CA CYS A 163 -2.75 -11.86 -18.77
C CYS A 163 -1.43 -11.80 -19.55
N VAL A 164 -0.53 -10.90 -19.17
CA VAL A 164 0.80 -10.76 -19.79
C VAL A 164 1.70 -11.97 -19.46
N ALA A 165 1.69 -12.43 -18.20
CA ALA A 165 2.53 -13.56 -17.79
C ALA A 165 2.10 -14.91 -18.37
N GLN A 166 0.82 -15.06 -18.78
CA GLN A 166 0.25 -16.24 -19.43
C GLN A 166 0.33 -16.19 -20.95
N ASP A 167 0.73 -15.05 -21.51
CA ASP A 167 0.83 -14.88 -22.96
C ASP A 167 2.08 -15.58 -23.50
N SER A 168 1.88 -16.68 -24.22
CA SER A 168 2.96 -17.44 -24.85
C SER A 168 3.73 -16.68 -25.93
N GLY A 169 3.17 -15.56 -26.43
CA GLY A 169 3.78 -14.66 -27.40
C GLY A 169 4.50 -13.48 -26.76
N ALA A 170 4.49 -13.35 -25.43
CA ALA A 170 5.08 -12.20 -24.74
C ALA A 170 6.59 -12.13 -24.99
N GLN A 171 7.05 -10.95 -25.39
CA GLN A 171 8.47 -10.68 -25.55
C GLN A 171 9.14 -10.43 -24.19
N PRO A 172 10.45 -10.66 -24.08
CA PRO A 172 11.20 -10.31 -22.87
C PRO A 172 10.98 -8.84 -22.48
N GLY A 173 10.86 -8.58 -21.17
CA GLY A 173 10.70 -7.24 -20.61
C GLY A 173 9.26 -6.73 -20.54
N VAL A 174 8.32 -7.28 -21.31
CA VAL A 174 6.93 -6.76 -21.38
C VAL A 174 6.24 -6.76 -20.02
N TYR A 175 6.39 -7.84 -19.23
CA TYR A 175 5.80 -7.91 -17.90
C TYR A 175 6.34 -6.81 -16.98
N MET A 176 7.67 -6.65 -16.92
CA MET A 176 8.31 -5.64 -16.06
C MET A 176 8.02 -4.21 -16.52
N ALA A 177 7.85 -3.99 -17.83
CA ALA A 177 7.42 -2.70 -18.36
C ALA A 177 5.99 -2.36 -17.91
N LEU A 178 5.04 -3.31 -17.97
CA LEU A 178 3.69 -3.11 -17.47
C LEU A 178 3.68 -2.95 -15.93
N HIS A 179 4.42 -3.80 -15.22
CA HIS A 179 4.54 -3.73 -13.76
C HIS A 179 5.03 -2.35 -13.32
N SER A 180 6.15 -1.88 -13.88
CA SER A 180 6.68 -0.54 -13.58
C SER A 180 5.70 0.59 -13.95
N ALA A 181 4.96 0.44 -15.06
CA ALA A 181 3.97 1.42 -15.48
C ALA A 181 2.78 1.52 -14.50
N LEU A 182 2.35 0.41 -13.87
CA LEU A 182 1.26 0.42 -12.89
C LEU A 182 1.63 1.20 -11.62
N PHE A 183 2.90 1.19 -11.21
CA PHE A 183 3.39 1.91 -10.03
C PHE A 183 3.94 3.30 -10.35
N ALA A 184 3.93 3.71 -11.63
CA ALA A 184 4.36 5.05 -12.02
C ALA A 184 3.38 6.12 -11.48
N PRO A 185 3.89 7.28 -11.01
CA PRO A 185 3.06 8.32 -10.38
C PRO A 185 1.90 8.82 -11.26
N GLU A 186 2.07 8.80 -12.57
CA GLU A 186 1.06 9.22 -13.55
C GLU A 186 -0.05 8.19 -13.76
N ASN A 187 0.16 6.93 -13.39
CA ASN A 187 -0.77 5.83 -13.64
C ASN A 187 -1.39 5.26 -12.37
N GLN A 188 -0.64 5.26 -11.25
CA GLN A 188 -1.15 4.67 -10.02
C GLN A 188 -2.30 5.50 -9.44
N PRO A 189 -3.51 4.92 -9.28
CA PRO A 189 -4.60 5.63 -8.63
C PRO A 189 -4.29 5.93 -7.17
N ALA A 190 -4.87 7.02 -6.67
CA ALA A 190 -4.78 7.32 -5.24
C ALA A 190 -5.70 6.38 -4.44
N GLU A 191 -5.23 5.87 -3.33
CA GLU A 191 -6.04 5.16 -2.35
C GLU A 191 -7.16 6.09 -1.83
N ASN A 192 -8.41 5.62 -1.86
CA ASN A 192 -9.62 6.40 -1.63
C ASN A 192 -9.80 7.59 -2.60
N GLY A 193 -9.19 7.52 -3.78
CA GLY A 193 -9.32 8.52 -4.84
C GLY A 193 -10.68 8.46 -5.53
N SER A 194 -10.93 9.44 -6.39
CA SER A 194 -12.19 9.57 -7.14
C SER A 194 -12.20 8.82 -8.48
N THR A 195 -11.08 8.23 -8.89
CA THR A 195 -10.91 7.51 -10.16
C THR A 195 -9.90 6.39 -10.01
N ASP A 196 -10.04 5.36 -10.84
CA ASP A 196 -8.99 4.36 -11.10
C ASP A 196 -9.02 3.94 -12.58
N LEU A 197 -8.02 3.16 -13.01
CA LEU A 197 -7.93 2.77 -14.41
C LEU A 197 -8.98 1.70 -14.75
N SER A 198 -9.70 1.93 -15.85
CA SER A 198 -10.57 0.92 -16.45
C SER A 198 -9.75 -0.23 -17.07
N ASN A 199 -10.42 -1.36 -17.37
CA ASN A 199 -9.78 -2.47 -18.08
C ASN A 199 -9.19 -2.04 -19.43
N GLN A 200 -9.86 -1.11 -20.14
CA GLN A 200 -9.34 -0.59 -21.40
C GLN A 200 -8.05 0.22 -21.18
N GLN A 201 -8.00 1.06 -20.15
CA GLN A 201 -6.79 1.83 -19.83
C GLN A 201 -5.65 0.93 -19.37
N LEU A 202 -5.94 -0.16 -18.62
CA LEU A 202 -4.95 -1.19 -18.30
C LEU A 202 -4.43 -1.90 -19.55
N ALA A 203 -5.30 -2.20 -20.52
CA ALA A 203 -4.91 -2.78 -21.81
C ALA A 203 -4.06 -1.81 -22.64
N ASP A 204 -4.37 -0.50 -22.61
CA ASP A 204 -3.58 0.54 -23.29
C ASP A 204 -2.18 0.70 -22.67
N LEU A 205 -2.06 0.59 -21.34
CA LEU A 205 -0.74 0.52 -20.67
C LEU A 205 0.02 -0.73 -21.09
N ALA A 206 -0.63 -1.89 -21.11
CA ALA A 206 -0.01 -3.15 -21.55
C ALA A 206 0.44 -3.07 -23.01
N LYS A 207 -0.37 -2.47 -23.89
CA LYS A 207 0.00 -2.20 -25.29
C LYS A 207 1.27 -1.34 -25.38
N THR A 208 1.34 -0.27 -24.58
CA THR A 208 2.53 0.61 -24.52
C THR A 208 3.74 -0.16 -24.02
N ALA A 209 3.56 -1.11 -23.09
CA ALA A 209 4.61 -2.01 -22.62
C ALA A 209 5.03 -3.08 -23.65
N GLY A 210 4.33 -3.20 -24.78
CA GLY A 210 4.61 -4.18 -25.83
C GLY A 210 3.85 -5.50 -25.74
N ALA A 211 2.75 -5.54 -24.98
CA ALA A 211 1.90 -6.73 -24.88
C ALA A 211 1.23 -7.08 -26.20
N SER A 212 1.09 -8.37 -26.47
CA SER A 212 0.41 -8.89 -27.66
C SER A 212 -1.08 -8.52 -27.68
N ASP A 213 -1.72 -8.59 -28.85
CA ASP A 213 -3.17 -8.39 -29.00
C ASP A 213 -3.97 -9.39 -28.15
N GLN A 214 -3.44 -10.61 -27.94
CA GLN A 214 -4.07 -11.61 -27.07
C GLN A 214 -4.06 -11.15 -25.61
N ALA A 215 -2.94 -10.68 -25.09
CA ALA A 215 -2.84 -10.14 -23.74
C ALA A 215 -3.71 -8.89 -23.57
N GLN A 216 -3.70 -7.97 -24.53
CA GLN A 216 -4.56 -6.78 -24.53
C GLN A 216 -6.06 -7.15 -24.48
N THR A 217 -6.49 -8.15 -25.25
CA THR A 217 -7.88 -8.65 -25.25
C THR A 217 -8.23 -9.27 -23.90
N CYS A 218 -7.33 -10.09 -23.33
CA CYS A 218 -7.48 -10.68 -21.99
C CYS A 218 -7.70 -9.59 -20.94
N ILE A 219 -6.89 -8.52 -20.97
CA ILE A 219 -6.97 -7.40 -20.04
C ILE A 219 -8.26 -6.60 -20.22
N SER A 220 -8.57 -6.18 -21.44
CA SER A 220 -9.74 -5.34 -21.72
C SER A 220 -11.06 -6.02 -21.37
N THR A 221 -11.12 -7.34 -21.46
CA THR A 221 -12.29 -8.14 -21.04
C THR A 221 -12.30 -8.49 -19.54
N GLY A 222 -11.19 -8.24 -18.82
CA GLY A 222 -11.07 -8.60 -17.43
C GLY A 222 -11.02 -10.11 -17.18
N ALA A 223 -10.58 -10.90 -18.16
CA ALA A 223 -10.67 -12.37 -18.14
C ALA A 223 -10.00 -13.00 -16.93
N ASN A 224 -8.89 -12.44 -16.44
CA ASN A 224 -8.13 -12.96 -15.32
C ASN A 224 -8.42 -12.26 -13.97
N THR A 225 -9.37 -11.31 -13.91
CA THR A 225 -9.68 -10.57 -12.66
C THR A 225 -10.07 -11.52 -11.52
N GLN A 226 -10.96 -12.47 -11.78
CA GLN A 226 -11.40 -13.43 -10.76
C GLN A 226 -10.29 -14.42 -10.36
N ALA A 227 -9.48 -14.87 -11.31
CA ALA A 227 -8.33 -15.73 -11.01
C ALA A 227 -7.31 -15.00 -10.12
N ALA A 228 -7.01 -13.74 -10.43
CA ALA A 228 -6.15 -12.89 -9.62
C ALA A 228 -6.69 -12.70 -8.20
N ALA A 229 -7.98 -12.41 -8.03
CA ALA A 229 -8.60 -12.27 -6.72
C ALA A 229 -8.54 -13.57 -5.89
N THR A 230 -8.71 -14.72 -6.54
CA THR A 230 -8.59 -16.03 -5.87
C THR A 230 -7.16 -16.28 -5.41
N ALA A 231 -6.17 -15.99 -6.26
CA ALA A 231 -4.75 -16.09 -5.92
C ALA A 231 -4.37 -15.13 -4.78
N ALA A 232 -4.83 -13.88 -4.85
CA ALA A 232 -4.57 -12.85 -3.84
C ALA A 232 -5.02 -13.28 -2.43
N ALA A 233 -6.19 -13.89 -2.30
CA ALA A 233 -6.69 -14.42 -1.01
C ALA A 233 -5.75 -15.49 -0.43
N THR A 234 -5.21 -16.36 -1.28
CA THR A 234 -4.22 -17.38 -0.90
C THR A 234 -2.89 -16.72 -0.50
N PHE A 235 -2.42 -15.74 -1.27
CA PHE A 235 -1.18 -15.02 -1.00
C PHE A 235 -1.23 -14.28 0.33
N MET A 236 -2.34 -13.61 0.65
CA MET A 236 -2.52 -12.93 1.93
C MET A 236 -2.52 -13.92 3.11
N THR A 237 -3.10 -15.10 2.95
CA THR A 237 -3.08 -16.17 3.97
C THR A 237 -1.66 -16.67 4.21
N ASN A 238 -0.91 -16.94 3.13
CA ASN A 238 0.47 -17.40 3.20
C ASN A 238 1.38 -16.34 3.82
N LEU A 239 1.24 -15.07 3.39
CA LEU A 239 1.98 -13.95 3.94
C LEU A 239 1.70 -13.79 5.45
N GLY A 240 0.42 -13.92 5.86
CA GLY A 240 0.04 -13.91 7.28
C GLY A 240 0.74 -14.99 8.08
N THR A 241 0.88 -16.19 7.53
CA THR A 241 1.60 -17.30 8.16
C THR A 241 3.09 -16.99 8.31
N ILE A 242 3.75 -16.50 7.24
CA ILE A 242 5.18 -16.17 7.23
C ILE A 242 5.49 -15.04 8.21
N THR A 243 4.62 -14.04 8.31
CA THR A 243 4.83 -12.82 9.10
C THR A 243 4.27 -12.89 10.53
N GLY A 244 3.73 -14.04 10.95
CA GLY A 244 3.12 -14.20 12.27
C GLY A 244 1.89 -13.33 12.47
N GLY A 245 1.02 -13.24 11.46
CA GLY A 245 -0.24 -12.49 11.47
C GLY A 245 -0.12 -11.02 11.09
N ARG A 246 1.04 -10.54 10.69
CA ARG A 246 1.29 -9.14 10.28
C ARG A 246 1.42 -9.00 8.77
N ALA A 247 0.46 -9.55 8.03
CA ALA A 247 0.43 -9.43 6.57
C ALA A 247 0.21 -7.97 6.13
N GLY A 248 1.01 -7.52 5.18
CA GLY A 248 0.93 -6.18 4.60
C GLY A 248 1.83 -6.05 3.39
N THR A 249 1.64 -5.00 2.61
CA THR A 249 2.45 -4.71 1.42
C THR A 249 3.15 -3.35 1.52
N PRO A 250 4.29 -3.18 0.87
CA PRO A 250 5.07 -4.24 0.24
C PRO A 250 5.73 -5.15 1.27
N THR A 251 5.86 -6.44 0.97
CA THR A 251 6.69 -7.36 1.75
C THR A 251 7.57 -8.16 0.80
N VAL A 252 8.87 -8.17 1.04
CA VAL A 252 9.85 -9.00 0.34
C VAL A 252 10.27 -10.13 1.25
N ILE A 253 10.20 -11.37 0.75
CA ILE A 253 10.61 -12.58 1.45
C ILE A 253 11.87 -13.15 0.77
N TYR A 254 12.85 -13.54 1.55
CA TYR A 254 14.01 -14.26 1.11
C TYR A 254 14.28 -15.43 2.06
N ASN A 255 14.45 -16.63 1.50
CA ASN A 255 14.63 -17.86 2.29
C ASN A 255 13.57 -18.07 3.38
N GLY A 256 12.30 -17.72 3.07
CA GLY A 256 11.16 -17.91 3.96
C GLY A 256 11.02 -16.86 5.07
N ALA A 257 11.82 -15.78 5.07
CA ALA A 257 11.77 -14.73 6.08
C ALA A 257 11.65 -13.33 5.46
N PRO A 258 10.91 -12.40 6.10
CA PRO A 258 10.83 -11.02 5.65
C PRO A 258 12.20 -10.31 5.63
N VAL A 259 12.47 -9.58 4.55
CA VAL A 259 13.68 -8.78 4.37
C VAL A 259 13.44 -7.37 4.90
N THR A 260 14.42 -6.82 5.65
CA THR A 260 14.40 -5.41 6.00
C THR A 260 14.91 -4.60 4.81
N LEU A 261 14.03 -3.76 4.24
CA LEU A 261 14.30 -2.95 3.04
C LEU A 261 15.11 -1.70 3.41
N ASN A 262 16.42 -1.84 3.52
CA ASN A 262 17.35 -0.72 3.64
C ASN A 262 18.05 -0.48 2.29
N SER A 263 18.83 0.58 2.17
CA SER A 263 19.43 1.00 0.88
C SER A 263 20.31 -0.04 0.19
N ASP A 264 20.79 -1.05 0.90
CA ASP A 264 21.74 -2.06 0.40
C ASP A 264 21.20 -3.51 0.45
N TRP A 265 19.91 -3.68 0.77
CA TRP A 265 19.31 -4.99 0.96
C TRP A 265 19.51 -5.91 -0.25
N LEU A 266 19.21 -5.41 -1.45
CA LEU A 266 19.31 -6.19 -2.68
C LEU A 266 20.76 -6.51 -3.04
N THR A 267 21.66 -5.53 -2.88
CA THR A 267 23.09 -5.74 -3.11
C THR A 267 23.66 -6.83 -2.21
N LYS A 268 23.20 -6.90 -0.95
CA LYS A 268 23.62 -7.97 -0.02
C LYS A 268 23.11 -9.34 -0.43
N LEU A 269 21.97 -9.44 -1.10
CA LEU A 269 21.42 -10.72 -1.56
C LEU A 269 22.11 -11.24 -2.81
N VAL A 270 22.46 -10.35 -3.74
CA VAL A 270 23.06 -10.74 -5.02
C VAL A 270 24.57 -10.62 -5.08
N GLY A 271 25.22 -10.11 -4.03
CA GLY A 271 26.61 -10.12 -3.65
C GLY A 271 27.64 -9.80 -4.69
#